data_837b5ce22d29c876150cf0eade32958c
#
_entry.id   837b5ce22d29c876150cf0eade32958c
#
_cell.length_a   1.000
_cell.length_b   1.000
_cell.length_c   1.000
_cell.angle_alpha   90.00
_cell.angle_beta   90.00
_cell.angle_gamma   90.00
#
_symmetry.space_group_name_H-M   'P 1'
#
loop_
_entity.id
_entity.type
_entity.pdbx_description
1 polymer ?
#
loop_
_entity_poly.entity_id
_entity_poly.type
_entity_poly.pdbx_seq_one_letter_code
_entity_poly.pdbx_strand_id
1 'polypeptide(L)'
;MSETDIFKALADPTRRAILTRLSAGEATVGELAAPFEMTFAAVSKHIRVLENAGLVSRGRDAQFRPAKLDARPLAAASGWIGDYARFWGDSLGSLDQYLNALQQLGDATHDKENPHD
;
A
#
# COMPACT_ATOMS: atom_id res chain seq x y z
N MET A 1 -7.13 -13.91 9.73
CA MET A 1 -6.77 -12.68 9.01
C MET A 1 -7.97 -11.75 9.02
N SER A 2 -7.76 -10.52 9.43
CA SER A 2 -8.84 -9.55 9.54
C SER A 2 -8.51 -8.30 8.72
N GLU A 3 -9.53 -7.50 8.45
CA GLU A 3 -9.32 -6.23 7.76
C GLU A 3 -8.34 -5.34 8.52
N THR A 4 -8.43 -5.36 9.86
CA THR A 4 -7.50 -4.60 10.68
C THR A 4 -6.06 -5.02 10.43
N ASP A 5 -5.81 -6.32 10.33
CA ASP A 5 -4.47 -6.83 10.05
C ASP A 5 -3.98 -6.38 8.68
N ILE A 6 -4.87 -6.36 7.70
CA ILE A 6 -4.54 -5.88 6.36
C ILE A 6 -4.13 -4.40 6.42
N PHE A 7 -4.94 -3.57 7.08
CA PHE A 7 -4.64 -2.14 7.17
C PHE A 7 -3.37 -1.87 7.96
N LYS A 8 -3.12 -2.63 9.03
CA LYS A 8 -1.87 -2.50 9.78
C LYS A 8 -0.66 -2.84 8.91
N ALA A 9 -0.77 -3.90 8.12
CA ALA A 9 0.32 -4.29 7.23
C ALA A 9 0.59 -3.19 6.19
N LEU A 10 -0.45 -2.53 5.71
CA LEU A 10 -0.34 -1.47 4.71
C LEU A 10 0.09 -0.13 5.29
N ALA A 11 0.15 0.00 6.61
CA ALA A 11 0.47 1.28 7.25
C ALA A 11 1.93 1.66 7.12
N ASP A 12 2.81 0.72 6.83
CA ASP A 12 4.24 0.98 6.74
C ASP A 12 4.66 1.21 5.29
N PRO A 13 5.39 2.31 5.00
CA PRO A 13 5.78 2.61 3.63
C PRO A 13 6.71 1.56 3.01
N THR A 14 7.57 0.94 3.80
CA THR A 14 8.45 -0.12 3.28
C THR A 14 7.62 -1.32 2.84
N ARG A 15 6.62 -1.70 3.62
CA ARG A 15 5.75 -2.82 3.24
C ARG A 15 4.95 -2.51 1.99
N ARG A 16 4.48 -1.27 1.84
CA ARG A 16 3.79 -0.88 0.61
C ARG A 16 4.73 -0.96 -0.60
N ALA A 17 5.98 -0.55 -0.43
CA ALA A 17 6.97 -0.63 -1.51
C ALA A 17 7.25 -2.08 -1.89
N ILE A 18 7.31 -2.97 -0.91
CA ILE A 18 7.50 -4.40 -1.16
C ILE A 18 6.33 -4.94 -1.99
N LEU A 19 5.11 -4.60 -1.60
CA LEU A 19 3.93 -5.06 -2.35
C LEU A 19 3.93 -4.52 -3.77
N THR A 20 4.32 -3.27 -3.95
CA THR A 20 4.43 -2.68 -5.30
C THR A 20 5.42 -3.46 -6.14
N ARG A 21 6.56 -3.81 -5.57
CA ARG A 21 7.54 -4.62 -6.29
C ARG A 21 6.97 -6.00 -6.65
N LEU A 22 6.26 -6.63 -5.71
CA LEU A 22 5.68 -7.96 -5.93
C LEU A 22 4.54 -7.95 -6.92
N SER A 23 3.94 -6.80 -7.19
CA SER A 23 2.91 -6.70 -8.22
C SER A 23 3.48 -6.95 -9.61
N ALA A 24 4.78 -6.79 -9.78
CA ALA A 24 5.46 -7.06 -11.05
C ALA A 24 5.89 -8.53 -11.18
N GLY A 25 5.85 -9.29 -10.09
CA GLY A 25 6.23 -10.70 -10.11
C GLY A 25 6.86 -11.10 -8.79
N GLU A 26 6.94 -12.40 -8.56
CA GLU A 26 7.52 -12.91 -7.31
C GLU A 26 9.00 -12.52 -7.20
N ALA A 27 9.50 -12.51 -5.97
CA ALA A 27 10.86 -12.11 -5.69
C ALA A 27 11.34 -12.77 -4.40
N THR A 28 12.64 -13.03 -4.32
CA THR A 28 13.25 -13.54 -3.10
C THR A 28 13.45 -12.40 -2.11
N VAL A 29 13.69 -12.74 -0.85
CA VAL A 29 13.97 -11.74 0.17
C VAL A 29 15.18 -10.89 -0.23
N GLY A 30 16.22 -11.52 -0.78
CA GLY A 30 17.41 -10.79 -1.22
C GLY A 30 17.09 -9.78 -2.30
N GLU A 31 16.25 -10.16 -3.26
CA GLU A 31 15.83 -9.25 -4.32
C GLU A 31 15.00 -8.09 -3.77
N LEU A 32 14.16 -8.38 -2.78
CA LEU A 32 13.34 -7.34 -2.16
C LEU A 32 14.16 -6.42 -1.29
N ALA A 33 15.21 -6.91 -0.66
CA ALA A 33 16.06 -6.11 0.21
C ALA A 33 16.99 -5.18 -0.58
N ALA A 34 17.34 -5.54 -1.80
CA ALA A 34 18.37 -4.84 -2.56
C ALA A 34 18.14 -3.34 -2.69
N PRO A 35 16.92 -2.84 -2.98
CA PRO A 35 16.71 -1.40 -3.13
C PRO A 35 16.59 -0.64 -1.81
N PHE A 36 16.57 -1.33 -0.68
CA PHE A 36 16.44 -0.69 0.63
C PHE A 36 17.77 -0.72 1.36
N GLU A 37 18.04 0.31 2.14
CA GLU A 37 19.22 0.29 3.02
C GLU A 37 18.84 -0.37 4.33
N MET A 38 18.42 -1.62 4.26
CA MET A 38 17.94 -2.38 5.40
C MET A 38 18.59 -3.76 5.39
N THR A 39 18.69 -4.33 6.58
CA THR A 39 19.24 -5.68 6.70
C THR A 39 18.25 -6.69 6.13
N PHE A 40 18.79 -7.83 5.73
CA PHE A 40 17.98 -8.97 5.31
C PHE A 40 16.94 -9.34 6.38
N ALA A 41 17.37 -9.31 7.64
CA ALA A 41 16.48 -9.65 8.76
C ALA A 41 15.33 -8.66 8.88
N ALA A 42 15.58 -7.37 8.68
CA ALA A 42 14.54 -6.36 8.76
C ALA A 42 13.51 -6.53 7.64
N VAL A 43 14.00 -6.79 6.43
CA VAL A 43 13.10 -7.03 5.29
C VAL A 43 12.29 -8.30 5.51
N SER A 44 12.92 -9.36 6.03
CA SER A 44 12.22 -10.61 6.35
C SER A 44 11.09 -10.37 7.35
N LYS A 45 11.29 -9.50 8.32
CA LYS A 45 10.24 -9.15 9.28
C LYS A 45 9.05 -8.49 8.59
N HIS A 46 9.31 -7.56 7.69
CA HIS A 46 8.24 -6.91 6.94
C HIS A 46 7.47 -7.92 6.10
N ILE A 47 8.18 -8.84 5.47
CA ILE A 47 7.55 -9.88 4.66
C ILE A 47 6.68 -10.77 5.54
N ARG A 48 7.15 -11.10 6.74
CA ARG A 48 6.36 -11.92 7.66
C ARG A 48 5.06 -11.23 8.06
N VAL A 49 5.11 -9.92 8.31
CA VAL A 49 3.90 -9.15 8.62
C VAL A 49 2.91 -9.23 7.45
N LEU A 50 3.42 -9.07 6.22
CA LEU A 50 2.58 -9.17 5.02
C LEU A 50 2.03 -10.58 4.85
N GLU A 51 2.84 -11.58 5.13
CA GLU A 51 2.42 -12.98 5.04
C GLU A 51 1.32 -13.28 6.05
N ASN A 52 1.49 -12.80 7.29
CA ASN A 52 0.49 -13.01 8.33
C ASN A 52 -0.82 -12.31 8.02
N ALA A 53 -0.78 -11.23 7.28
CA ALA A 53 -1.99 -10.52 6.83
C ALA A 53 -2.60 -11.16 5.57
N GLY A 54 -1.97 -12.20 5.03
CA GLY A 54 -2.47 -12.88 3.85
C GLY A 54 -2.15 -12.18 2.54
N LEU A 55 -1.35 -11.12 2.57
CA LEU A 55 -1.01 -10.34 1.39
C LEU A 55 0.13 -10.93 0.58
N VAL A 56 0.89 -11.83 1.18
CA VAL A 56 2.05 -12.46 0.56
C VAL A 56 2.02 -13.95 0.89
N SER A 57 2.32 -14.77 -0.09
CA SER A 57 2.58 -16.19 0.12
C SER A 57 4.04 -16.48 -0.20
N ARG A 58 4.58 -17.55 0.37
CA ARG A 58 5.96 -17.94 0.14
C ARG A 58 5.99 -19.25 -0.61
N GLY A 59 6.89 -19.30 -1.60
CA GLY A 59 7.12 -20.52 -2.33
C GLY A 59 7.73 -21.61 -1.46
N ARG A 60 7.76 -22.83 -1.98
CA ARG A 60 8.25 -23.98 -1.24
C ARG A 60 9.69 -24.34 -1.56
N ASP A 61 10.32 -23.57 -2.40
CA ASP A 61 11.74 -23.77 -2.69
C ASP A 61 12.51 -23.51 -1.40
N ALA A 62 13.15 -24.57 -0.89
CA ALA A 62 13.82 -24.52 0.40
C ALA A 62 14.93 -23.48 0.45
N GLN A 63 15.55 -23.18 -0.69
CA GLN A 63 16.67 -22.23 -0.73
C GLN A 63 16.20 -20.79 -0.87
N PHE A 64 15.24 -20.56 -1.71
CA PHE A 64 14.91 -19.18 -2.10
C PHE A 64 13.56 -18.73 -1.62
N ARG A 65 12.62 -19.65 -1.45
CA ARG A 65 11.28 -19.33 -0.97
C ARG A 65 10.79 -17.96 -1.45
N PRO A 66 10.57 -17.80 -2.76
CA PRO A 66 10.17 -16.50 -3.29
C PRO A 66 8.86 -16.04 -2.69
N ALA A 67 8.73 -14.75 -2.49
CA ALA A 67 7.50 -14.13 -2.03
C ALA A 67 6.65 -13.78 -3.23
N LYS A 68 5.34 -13.99 -3.11
CA LYS A 68 4.40 -13.74 -4.18
C LYS A 68 3.21 -12.96 -3.61
N LEU A 69 2.78 -11.93 -4.33
CA LEU A 69 1.62 -11.15 -3.93
C LEU A 69 0.36 -12.00 -3.99
N ASP A 70 -0.44 -11.94 -2.94
CA ASP A 70 -1.81 -12.43 -2.96
C ASP A 70 -2.73 -11.21 -2.86
N ALA A 71 -3.38 -10.88 -3.95
CA ALA A 71 -4.18 -9.66 -4.02
C ALA A 71 -5.59 -9.83 -3.45
N ARG A 72 -5.99 -11.04 -3.07
CA ARG A 72 -7.35 -11.25 -2.58
C ARG A 72 -7.68 -10.42 -1.34
N PRO A 73 -6.81 -10.31 -0.33
CA PRO A 73 -7.13 -9.44 0.81
C PRO A 73 -7.24 -7.97 0.43
N LEU A 74 -6.47 -7.54 -0.58
CA LEU A 74 -6.57 -6.16 -1.06
C LEU A 74 -7.93 -5.91 -1.70
N ALA A 75 -8.45 -6.87 -2.44
CA ALA A 75 -9.78 -6.76 -3.03
C ALA A 75 -10.85 -6.66 -1.94
N ALA A 76 -10.72 -7.44 -0.87
CA ALA A 76 -11.66 -7.37 0.25
C ALA A 76 -11.59 -6.01 0.94
N ALA A 77 -10.39 -5.49 1.18
CA ALA A 77 -10.22 -4.19 1.80
C ALA A 77 -10.75 -3.07 0.91
N SER A 78 -10.53 -3.19 -0.39
CA SER A 78 -11.06 -2.23 -1.37
C SER A 78 -12.58 -2.21 -1.35
N GLY A 79 -13.20 -3.39 -1.22
CA GLY A 79 -14.65 -3.47 -1.10
C GLY A 79 -15.16 -2.75 0.14
N TRP A 80 -14.51 -2.96 1.27
CA TRP A 80 -14.89 -2.28 2.51
C TRP A 80 -14.75 -0.76 2.36
N ILE A 81 -13.64 -0.31 1.78
CA ILE A 81 -13.42 1.12 1.57
C ILE A 81 -14.50 1.69 0.65
N GLY A 82 -14.85 0.96 -0.41
CA GLY A 82 -15.91 1.38 -1.32
C GLY A 82 -17.26 1.50 -0.65
N ASP A 83 -17.60 0.55 0.20
CA ASP A 83 -18.86 0.58 0.96
C ASP A 83 -18.88 1.77 1.90
N TYR A 84 -17.78 2.01 2.60
CA TYR A 84 -17.66 3.12 3.51
C TYR A 84 -17.77 4.45 2.77
N ALA A 85 -17.13 4.55 1.63
CA ALA A 85 -17.19 5.76 0.81
C ALA A 85 -18.63 6.04 0.33
N ARG A 86 -19.36 5.00 -0.06
CA ARG A 86 -20.76 5.17 -0.45
C ARG A 86 -21.61 5.62 0.73
N PHE A 87 -21.36 5.05 1.92
CA PHE A 87 -22.08 5.44 3.13
C PHE A 87 -21.87 6.91 3.45
N TRP A 88 -20.68 7.42 3.22
CA TRP A 88 -20.32 8.80 3.51
C TRP A 88 -20.33 9.68 2.26
N GLY A 89 -21.00 9.25 1.20
CA GLY A 89 -20.93 9.91 -0.10
C GLY A 89 -21.18 11.40 -0.05
N ASP A 90 -22.31 11.81 0.56
CA ASP A 90 -22.64 13.24 0.63
C ASP A 90 -21.62 14.01 1.46
N SER A 91 -21.22 13.45 2.59
CA SER A 91 -20.23 14.12 3.45
C SER A 91 -18.88 14.22 2.76
N LEU A 92 -18.48 13.18 2.05
CA LEU A 92 -17.22 13.20 1.31
C LEU A 92 -17.29 14.17 0.15
N GLY A 93 -18.45 14.26 -0.52
CA GLY A 93 -18.63 15.24 -1.57
C GLY A 93 -18.47 16.66 -1.06
N SER A 94 -19.06 16.94 0.11
CA SER A 94 -18.90 18.25 0.72
C SER A 94 -17.46 18.53 1.09
N LEU A 95 -16.75 17.52 1.61
CA LEU A 95 -15.34 17.66 1.94
C LEU A 95 -14.51 17.93 0.70
N ASP A 96 -14.79 17.21 -0.38
CA ASP A 96 -14.08 17.43 -1.64
C ASP A 96 -14.26 18.85 -2.14
N GLN A 97 -15.48 19.40 -2.05
CA GLN A 97 -15.73 20.77 -2.44
C GLN A 97 -14.92 21.74 -1.60
N TYR A 98 -14.86 21.50 -0.30
CA TYR A 98 -14.08 22.31 0.62
C TYR A 98 -12.59 22.25 0.28
N LEU A 99 -12.08 21.05 0.07
CA LEU A 99 -10.67 20.85 -0.27
C LEU A 99 -10.34 21.49 -1.62
N ASN A 100 -11.24 21.40 -2.58
CA ASN A 100 -11.03 22.04 -3.88
C ASN A 100 -10.98 23.55 -3.74
N ALA A 101 -11.84 24.12 -2.90
CA ALA A 101 -11.81 25.56 -2.66
C ALA A 101 -10.49 25.99 -2.03
N LEU A 102 -10.00 25.23 -1.06
CA LEU A 102 -8.71 25.50 -0.45
C LEU A 102 -7.58 25.38 -1.44
N GLN A 103 -7.65 24.38 -2.31
CA GLN A 103 -6.65 24.15 -3.32
C GLN A 103 -6.61 25.31 -4.34
N GLN A 104 -7.78 25.81 -4.71
CA GLN A 104 -7.84 26.94 -5.63
C GLN A 104 -7.20 28.18 -5.02
N LEU A 105 -7.40 28.41 -3.71
CA LEU A 105 -6.72 29.50 -3.03
C LEU A 105 -5.20 29.28 -3.01
N GLY A 106 -4.79 28.04 -2.79
CA GLY A 106 -3.38 27.69 -2.84
C GLY A 106 -2.81 27.88 -4.23
N ASP A 107 -3.57 27.46 -5.24
CA ASP A 107 -3.13 27.61 -6.62
C ASP A 107 -3.02 29.06 -7.03
N ALA A 108 -3.91 29.91 -6.50
CA ALA A 108 -3.83 31.35 -6.77
C ALA A 108 -2.51 31.94 -6.28
N THR A 109 -1.94 31.33 -5.23
CA THR A 109 -0.67 31.78 -4.69
C THR A 109 0.52 31.01 -5.26
N HIS A 110 0.30 29.80 -5.72
CA HIS A 110 1.38 28.88 -6.08
C HIS A 110 1.42 28.50 -7.56
N ASP A 111 0.41 28.85 -8.31
CA ASP A 111 0.30 28.38 -9.70
C ASP A 111 1.52 28.76 -10.52
N LYS A 112 2.15 29.85 -10.20
CA LYS A 112 3.34 30.30 -10.92
C LYS A 112 4.55 29.45 -10.61
N GLU A 113 4.56 28.85 -9.44
CA GLU A 113 5.67 28.01 -8.99
C GLU A 113 5.51 26.59 -9.46
N ASN A 114 4.29 26.17 -9.72
CA ASN A 114 4.03 24.78 -9.99
C ASN A 114 3.01 24.68 -11.11
N PRO A 115 3.41 25.04 -12.26
CA PRO A 115 2.51 24.98 -13.38
C PRO A 115 2.08 23.58 -13.69
N HIS A 116 2.31 22.64 -13.05
CA HIS A 116 1.83 21.46 -13.18
C HIS A 116 2.13 20.53 -13.13
N ASP A 117 2.46 20.52 -12.89
CA ASP A 117 2.65 19.57 -13.04
C ASP A 117 2.00 18.81 -13.08
#